data_8aaed10e0bc997c4e9b4ad78847e5b78
#
_entry.id   8aaed10e0bc997c4e9b4ad78847e5b78
#
_cell.length_a   1.000
_cell.length_b   1.000
_cell.length_c   1.000
_cell.angle_alpha   90.00
_cell.angle_beta   90.00
_cell.angle_gamma   90.00
#
_symmetry.space_group_name_H-M   'P 1'
#
loop_
_entity.id
_entity.type
_entity.pdbx_description
1 polymer ?
#
loop_
_entity_poly.entity_id
_entity_poly.type
_entity_poly.pdbx_seq_one_letter_code
_entity_poly.pdbx_strand_id
1 'polypeptide(L)'
;MITTWVGYNLLIMTTKQILSLIVISSALGYYYYENNQPNNTIVVIMPDDKPKTIPENKPKPKEKSGLVFTEVDKYRKIEENTVYGDVLTHSFEKPYGDQDSRRINVHETSHGITSHLRNLYSKALNKKLNVFYVLNSRCIVLEESNISMHLVTKYIPPDLRSYRYNLYFVKNIVDWNDMPSYIIDEWNSYILGSKSAVEDYKNGILNEKVDAVSGCLDFSIYAICFAMAVKEHDNEYWKTYPQFKNTIKFLLIEAEKTFGEGMKIENFRNSSQEKLHKNLKSSPDAKKIRAFLKEEFDNIFIDK
;
A
#
# COMPACT_ATOMS: atom_id res chain seq x y z
N MET A 1 -50.90 33.10 -3.50
CA MET A 1 -49.85 32.58 -4.41
C MET A 1 -48.52 32.97 -3.78
N ILE A 2 -47.91 32.06 -3.01
CA ILE A 2 -46.60 32.24 -2.33
C ILE A 2 -45.59 31.33 -3.00
N THR A 3 -44.67 31.92 -3.76
CA THR A 3 -43.55 31.25 -4.39
C THR A 3 -42.39 31.24 -3.44
N THR A 4 -42.06 30.07 -2.87
CA THR A 4 -40.87 29.86 -2.07
C THR A 4 -39.67 29.57 -3.00
N TRP A 5 -38.71 30.48 -2.96
CA TRP A 5 -37.38 30.27 -3.56
C TRP A 5 -36.53 29.35 -2.66
N VAL A 6 -36.16 28.18 -3.14
CA VAL A 6 -35.14 27.33 -2.51
C VAL A 6 -33.79 27.72 -3.11
N GLY A 7 -33.00 28.43 -2.30
CA GLY A 7 -31.65 28.81 -2.67
C GLY A 7 -30.72 27.59 -2.60
N TYR A 8 -30.15 27.20 -3.72
CA TYR A 8 -29.02 26.24 -3.73
C TYR A 8 -27.74 26.96 -3.34
N ASN A 9 -27.24 26.67 -2.13
CA ASN A 9 -25.90 27.05 -1.76
C ASN A 9 -24.90 26.15 -2.51
N LEU A 10 -24.30 26.71 -3.54
CA LEU A 10 -23.18 26.07 -4.27
C LEU A 10 -21.94 26.12 -3.35
N LEU A 11 -21.62 24.99 -2.72
CA LEU A 11 -20.40 24.87 -1.91
C LEU A 11 -19.21 24.78 -2.87
N ILE A 12 -18.48 25.87 -3.03
CA ILE A 12 -17.22 25.87 -3.82
C ILE A 12 -16.16 25.20 -2.94
N MET A 13 -15.90 23.92 -3.21
CA MET A 13 -14.82 23.18 -2.53
C MET A 13 -13.46 23.54 -3.12
N THR A 14 -12.48 23.75 -2.28
CA THR A 14 -11.09 23.97 -2.71
C THR A 14 -10.47 22.67 -3.20
N THR A 15 -9.46 22.77 -4.05
CA THR A 15 -8.72 21.60 -4.61
C THR A 15 -8.20 20.65 -3.51
N LYS A 16 -7.89 21.16 -2.32
CA LYS A 16 -7.50 20.34 -1.15
C LYS A 16 -8.66 19.52 -0.58
N GLN A 17 -9.88 20.03 -0.62
CA GLN A 17 -11.07 19.30 -0.15
C GLN A 17 -11.51 18.22 -1.13
N ILE A 18 -11.31 18.44 -2.41
CA ILE A 18 -11.55 17.45 -3.47
C ILE A 18 -10.57 16.28 -3.34
N LEU A 19 -9.28 16.53 -3.10
CA LEU A 19 -8.27 15.49 -2.87
C LEU A 19 -8.58 14.64 -1.61
N SER A 20 -9.12 15.23 -0.55
CA SER A 20 -9.55 14.50 0.65
C SER A 20 -10.77 13.60 0.40
N LEU A 21 -11.69 14.02 -0.47
CA LEU A 21 -12.88 13.24 -0.84
C LEU A 21 -12.54 12.06 -1.78
N ILE A 22 -11.54 12.19 -2.63
CA ILE A 22 -11.12 11.12 -3.55
C ILE A 22 -10.53 9.93 -2.78
N VAL A 23 -9.76 10.18 -1.72
CA VAL A 23 -9.19 9.10 -0.88
C VAL A 23 -10.27 8.36 -0.06
N ILE A 24 -11.33 9.05 0.34
CA ILE A 24 -12.47 8.45 1.05
C ILE A 24 -13.38 7.65 0.09
N SER A 25 -13.43 8.03 -1.20
CA SER A 25 -14.34 7.39 -2.16
C SER A 25 -13.88 6.01 -2.63
N SER A 26 -12.60 5.66 -2.55
CA SER A 26 -12.13 4.34 -3.01
C SER A 26 -12.60 3.18 -2.13
N ALA A 27 -12.62 3.35 -0.80
CA ALA A 27 -13.13 2.32 0.12
C ALA A 27 -14.67 2.39 0.30
N LEU A 28 -15.25 3.59 0.41
CA LEU A 28 -16.69 3.78 0.55
C LEU A 28 -17.44 3.67 -0.79
N GLY A 29 -16.82 4.04 -1.90
CA GLY A 29 -17.40 3.91 -3.25
C GLY A 29 -17.62 2.45 -3.63
N TYR A 30 -16.73 1.55 -3.21
CA TYR A 30 -16.87 0.11 -3.44
C TYR A 30 -18.04 -0.48 -2.64
N TYR A 31 -18.17 -0.11 -1.36
CA TYR A 31 -19.27 -0.55 -0.49
C TYR A 31 -20.64 -0.01 -0.95
N TYR A 32 -20.69 1.22 -1.47
CA TYR A 32 -21.93 1.82 -1.99
C TYR A 32 -22.30 1.27 -3.35
N TYR A 33 -21.33 0.92 -4.19
CA TYR A 33 -21.54 0.36 -5.52
C TYR A 33 -22.12 -1.07 -5.47
N GLU A 34 -21.64 -1.93 -4.58
CA GLU A 34 -22.18 -3.29 -4.40
C GLU A 34 -23.63 -3.31 -3.90
N ASN A 35 -24.04 -2.33 -3.09
CA ASN A 35 -25.36 -2.32 -2.45
C ASN A 35 -26.47 -1.58 -3.23
N ASN A 36 -26.13 -0.81 -4.29
CA ASN A 36 -27.08 0.06 -4.97
C ASN A 36 -27.18 -0.12 -6.50
N GLN A 37 -26.76 -1.26 -7.07
CA GLN A 37 -26.95 -1.52 -8.48
C GLN A 37 -28.43 -1.79 -8.81
N PRO A 38 -29.07 -1.03 -9.72
CA PRO A 38 -30.34 -1.45 -10.29
C PRO A 38 -30.10 -2.70 -11.13
N ASN A 39 -31.06 -3.65 -11.09
CA ASN A 39 -31.06 -4.92 -11.82
C ASN A 39 -30.93 -4.77 -13.34
N ASN A 40 -29.83 -4.26 -13.82
CA ASN A 40 -29.45 -4.35 -15.22
C ASN A 40 -28.45 -5.49 -15.36
N THR A 41 -28.95 -6.64 -15.81
CA THR A 41 -28.16 -7.81 -16.17
C THR A 41 -27.25 -7.44 -17.33
N ILE A 42 -26.04 -6.96 -17.02
CA ILE A 42 -24.93 -6.95 -17.98
C ILE A 42 -24.46 -8.39 -18.03
N VAL A 43 -24.83 -9.12 -19.09
CA VAL A 43 -24.26 -10.42 -19.41
C VAL A 43 -22.80 -10.17 -19.78
N VAL A 44 -21.92 -10.18 -18.81
CA VAL A 44 -20.48 -10.33 -19.03
C VAL A 44 -20.32 -11.79 -19.45
N ILE A 45 -20.03 -12.05 -20.72
CA ILE A 45 -19.59 -13.36 -21.19
C ILE A 45 -18.21 -13.57 -20.56
N MET A 46 -18.18 -14.19 -19.40
CA MET A 46 -16.97 -14.71 -18.81
C MET A 46 -16.48 -15.86 -19.70
N PRO A 47 -15.21 -15.91 -20.07
CA PRO A 47 -14.64 -17.16 -20.60
C PRO A 47 -14.90 -18.25 -19.57
N ASP A 48 -15.24 -19.47 -19.99
CA ASP A 48 -15.58 -20.62 -19.16
C ASP A 48 -14.64 -20.78 -17.96
N ASP A 49 -14.93 -20.10 -16.88
CA ASP A 49 -14.22 -20.17 -15.62
C ASP A 49 -14.82 -21.29 -14.75
N LYS A 50 -14.44 -22.52 -15.08
CA LYS A 50 -14.21 -23.47 -14.00
C LYS A 50 -13.04 -22.87 -13.20
N PRO A 51 -13.20 -22.59 -11.88
CA PRO A 51 -12.07 -22.19 -11.06
C PRO A 51 -10.98 -23.23 -11.28
N LYS A 52 -9.86 -22.82 -11.90
CA LYS A 52 -8.69 -23.66 -11.98
C LYS A 52 -8.43 -24.06 -10.55
N THR A 53 -8.55 -25.37 -10.28
CA THR A 53 -8.32 -25.93 -8.97
C THR A 53 -7.05 -25.32 -8.43
N ILE A 54 -7.18 -24.55 -7.33
CA ILE A 54 -6.00 -24.10 -6.57
C ILE A 54 -5.19 -25.36 -6.36
N PRO A 55 -3.90 -25.39 -6.78
CA PRO A 55 -3.11 -26.59 -6.63
C PRO A 55 -3.26 -27.08 -5.21
N GLU A 56 -3.69 -28.31 -5.02
CA GLU A 56 -3.90 -28.97 -3.71
C GLU A 56 -2.60 -29.18 -2.93
N ASN A 57 -1.53 -28.53 -3.35
CA ASN A 57 -0.29 -28.36 -2.62
C ASN A 57 -0.50 -27.35 -1.50
N LYS A 58 -1.21 -27.81 -0.42
CA LYS A 58 -0.98 -27.22 0.89
C LYS A 58 0.52 -27.15 1.08
N PRO A 59 1.14 -25.97 1.16
CA PRO A 59 2.52 -25.89 1.58
C PRO A 59 2.53 -26.44 3.02
N LYS A 60 2.92 -27.69 3.20
CA LYS A 60 3.43 -28.11 4.51
C LYS A 60 4.56 -27.15 4.80
N PRO A 61 4.56 -26.48 5.98
CA PRO A 61 5.65 -25.61 6.35
C PRO A 61 6.91 -26.46 6.46
N LYS A 62 7.61 -26.58 5.35
CA LYS A 62 9.03 -26.90 5.39
C LYS A 62 9.68 -25.58 5.77
N GLU A 63 10.31 -25.54 6.93
CA GLU A 63 11.23 -24.50 7.37
C GLU A 63 12.22 -24.13 6.24
N LYS A 64 11.78 -23.26 5.34
CA LYS A 64 12.67 -22.49 4.49
C LYS A 64 12.64 -21.08 5.04
N SER A 65 13.74 -20.64 5.58
CA SER A 65 14.01 -19.31 6.11
C SER A 65 13.91 -18.17 5.08
N GLY A 66 13.01 -18.27 4.12
CA GLY A 66 12.85 -17.33 3.01
C GLY A 66 11.42 -16.79 2.87
N LEU A 67 11.30 -15.61 2.26
CA LEU A 67 10.03 -15.05 1.83
C LEU A 67 9.38 -15.94 0.76
N VAL A 68 8.10 -16.29 0.97
CA VAL A 68 7.33 -17.08 0.01
C VAL A 68 6.48 -16.14 -0.83
N PHE A 69 6.61 -16.27 -2.14
CA PHE A 69 5.77 -15.59 -3.12
C PHE A 69 4.76 -16.57 -3.71
N THR A 70 3.58 -16.05 -4.04
CA THR A 70 2.55 -16.76 -4.78
C THR A 70 2.40 -16.14 -6.15
N GLU A 71 2.17 -16.94 -7.17
CA GLU A 71 1.98 -16.46 -8.53
C GLU A 71 0.61 -15.83 -8.72
N VAL A 72 0.55 -14.78 -9.54
CA VAL A 72 -0.66 -14.01 -9.87
C VAL A 72 -0.93 -14.12 -11.37
N ASP A 73 -2.17 -14.42 -11.72
CA ASP A 73 -2.61 -14.50 -13.10
C ASP A 73 -2.57 -13.14 -13.80
N LYS A 74 -2.34 -13.16 -15.12
CA LYS A 74 -2.45 -12.00 -15.99
C LYS A 74 -3.88 -11.89 -16.51
N TYR A 75 -4.50 -10.74 -16.29
CA TYR A 75 -5.87 -10.46 -16.72
C TYR A 75 -5.93 -9.65 -18.01
N ARG A 76 -4.82 -9.00 -18.40
CA ARG A 76 -4.73 -8.13 -19.56
C ARG A 76 -3.47 -8.40 -20.37
N LYS A 77 -3.54 -8.13 -21.68
CA LYS A 77 -2.38 -8.10 -22.56
C LYS A 77 -1.92 -6.65 -22.69
N ILE A 78 -0.85 -6.29 -22.00
CA ILE A 78 -0.21 -4.97 -22.09
C ILE A 78 1.20 -5.20 -22.64
N GLU A 79 1.59 -4.48 -23.69
CA GLU A 79 2.88 -4.66 -24.37
C GLU A 79 3.97 -3.70 -23.84
N GLU A 80 3.71 -3.05 -22.71
CA GLU A 80 4.62 -2.11 -22.09
C GLU A 80 5.43 -2.79 -20.98
N ASN A 81 6.75 -2.91 -21.18
CA ASN A 81 7.66 -3.53 -20.20
C ASN A 81 8.15 -2.50 -19.18
N THR A 82 7.22 -2.00 -18.38
CA THR A 82 7.44 -1.01 -17.32
C THR A 82 6.69 -1.42 -16.06
N VAL A 83 6.96 -0.75 -14.92
CA VAL A 83 6.17 -0.91 -13.69
C VAL A 83 4.69 -0.63 -13.94
N TYR A 84 4.40 0.41 -14.73
CA TYR A 84 3.03 0.75 -15.14
C TYR A 84 2.39 -0.39 -15.92
N GLY A 85 3.06 -0.90 -16.96
CA GLY A 85 2.54 -2.00 -17.79
C GLY A 85 2.35 -3.29 -17.00
N ASP A 86 3.25 -3.60 -16.07
CA ASP A 86 3.16 -4.77 -15.20
C ASP A 86 1.91 -4.70 -14.31
N VAL A 87 1.70 -3.58 -13.62
CA VAL A 87 0.51 -3.38 -12.76
C VAL A 87 -0.79 -3.46 -13.59
N LEU A 88 -0.84 -2.82 -14.76
CA LEU A 88 -2.02 -2.90 -15.63
C LEU A 88 -2.31 -4.31 -16.12
N THR A 89 -1.26 -5.09 -16.41
CA THR A 89 -1.38 -6.50 -16.86
C THR A 89 -2.08 -7.37 -15.82
N HIS A 90 -1.86 -7.10 -14.54
CA HIS A 90 -2.40 -7.89 -13.42
C HIS A 90 -3.66 -7.27 -12.80
N SER A 91 -4.14 -6.15 -13.31
CA SER A 91 -5.40 -5.54 -12.86
C SER A 91 -6.61 -6.34 -13.36
N PHE A 92 -7.38 -6.91 -12.43
CA PHE A 92 -8.63 -7.61 -12.73
C PHE A 92 -9.71 -6.64 -13.23
N GLU A 93 -9.90 -5.53 -12.52
CA GLU A 93 -10.84 -4.48 -12.89
C GLU A 93 -10.22 -3.47 -13.86
N LYS A 94 -11.07 -2.60 -14.46
CA LYS A 94 -10.56 -1.47 -15.24
C LYS A 94 -9.56 -0.69 -14.35
N PRO A 95 -8.34 -0.43 -14.84
CA PRO A 95 -7.36 0.34 -14.09
C PRO A 95 -7.96 1.67 -13.65
N TYR A 96 -7.55 2.13 -12.48
CA TYR A 96 -8.03 3.36 -11.91
C TYR A 96 -7.78 4.51 -12.89
N GLY A 97 -8.88 4.97 -13.42
CA GLY A 97 -9.19 6.07 -14.30
C GLY A 97 -8.15 6.83 -15.10
N ASP A 98 -8.65 7.80 -15.81
CA ASP A 98 -7.93 8.77 -16.64
C ASP A 98 -7.15 9.81 -15.79
N GLN A 99 -6.41 9.34 -14.77
CA GLN A 99 -5.54 10.21 -13.99
C GLN A 99 -4.35 10.63 -14.86
N ASP A 100 -4.07 11.90 -14.95
CA ASP A 100 -2.94 12.47 -15.69
C ASP A 100 -1.57 11.95 -15.22
N SER A 101 -1.51 11.26 -14.08
CA SER A 101 -0.29 10.75 -13.47
C SER A 101 -0.25 9.21 -13.40
N ARG A 102 0.64 8.60 -14.20
CA ARG A 102 0.91 7.14 -14.18
C ARG A 102 1.25 6.64 -12.78
N ARG A 103 1.99 7.43 -12.00
CA ARG A 103 2.34 7.14 -10.61
C ARG A 103 1.12 6.93 -9.72
N ILE A 104 0.12 7.82 -9.80
CA ILE A 104 -1.12 7.71 -9.03
C ILE A 104 -1.92 6.51 -9.53
N ASN A 105 -1.99 6.34 -10.84
CA ASN A 105 -2.69 5.20 -11.45
C ASN A 105 -2.10 3.86 -10.99
N VAL A 106 -0.78 3.71 -10.94
CA VAL A 106 -0.11 2.52 -10.40
C VAL A 106 -0.45 2.31 -8.93
N HIS A 107 -0.41 3.36 -8.11
CA HIS A 107 -0.72 3.30 -6.68
C HIS A 107 -2.16 2.77 -6.46
N GLU A 108 -3.15 3.42 -7.05
CA GLU A 108 -4.56 3.07 -6.87
C GLU A 108 -4.92 1.71 -7.51
N THR A 109 -4.35 1.41 -8.69
CA THR A 109 -4.56 0.11 -9.34
C THR A 109 -3.96 -1.03 -8.52
N SER A 110 -2.85 -0.81 -7.83
CA SER A 110 -2.25 -1.83 -6.95
C SER A 110 -3.13 -2.15 -5.74
N HIS A 111 -3.85 -1.16 -5.17
CA HIS A 111 -4.88 -1.41 -4.17
C HIS A 111 -6.03 -2.28 -4.72
N GLY A 112 -6.47 -2.02 -5.95
CA GLY A 112 -7.47 -2.84 -6.63
C GLY A 112 -7.02 -4.31 -6.78
N ILE A 113 -5.77 -4.54 -7.22
CA ILE A 113 -5.20 -5.89 -7.33
C ILE A 113 -5.14 -6.55 -5.94
N THR A 114 -4.61 -5.86 -4.93
CA THR A 114 -4.52 -6.33 -3.55
C THR A 114 -5.89 -6.72 -3.00
N SER A 115 -6.89 -5.86 -3.18
CA SER A 115 -8.28 -6.10 -2.73
C SER A 115 -8.88 -7.33 -3.39
N HIS A 116 -8.75 -7.46 -4.71
CA HIS A 116 -9.22 -8.62 -5.47
C HIS A 116 -8.58 -9.92 -4.97
N LEU A 117 -7.25 -9.95 -4.87
CA LEU A 117 -6.50 -11.13 -4.41
C LEU A 117 -6.83 -11.48 -2.96
N ARG A 118 -6.93 -10.48 -2.06
CA ARG A 118 -7.34 -10.67 -0.67
C ARG A 118 -8.69 -11.37 -0.56
N ASN A 119 -9.68 -10.90 -1.31
CA ASN A 119 -11.02 -11.48 -1.31
C ASN A 119 -11.00 -12.93 -1.85
N LEU A 120 -10.27 -13.17 -2.94
CA LEU A 120 -10.11 -14.49 -3.53
C LEU A 120 -9.48 -15.48 -2.54
N TYR A 121 -8.33 -15.13 -1.97
CA TYR A 121 -7.60 -16.03 -1.06
C TYR A 121 -8.29 -16.18 0.29
N SER A 122 -8.86 -15.12 0.87
CA SER A 122 -9.58 -15.22 2.14
C SER A 122 -10.79 -16.13 2.04
N LYS A 123 -11.55 -16.02 0.93
CA LYS A 123 -12.70 -16.91 0.67
C LYS A 123 -12.25 -18.35 0.44
N ALA A 124 -11.23 -18.58 -0.37
CA ALA A 124 -10.76 -19.91 -0.69
C ALA A 124 -10.19 -20.68 0.51
N LEU A 125 -9.51 -19.98 1.43
CA LEU A 125 -8.86 -20.56 2.60
C LEU A 125 -9.70 -20.42 3.88
N ASN A 126 -10.85 -19.75 3.82
CA ASN A 126 -11.70 -19.43 4.97
C ASN A 126 -10.89 -18.80 6.13
N LYS A 127 -10.03 -17.84 5.81
CA LYS A 127 -9.16 -17.12 6.74
C LYS A 127 -9.16 -15.63 6.46
N LYS A 128 -8.92 -14.81 7.49
CA LYS A 128 -8.65 -13.37 7.32
C LYS A 128 -7.20 -13.20 6.84
N LEU A 129 -7.04 -12.90 5.55
CA LEU A 129 -5.74 -12.77 4.91
C LEU A 129 -5.57 -11.38 4.31
N ASN A 130 -4.33 -10.93 4.19
CA ASN A 130 -3.92 -9.84 3.33
C ASN A 130 -3.00 -10.37 2.22
N VAL A 131 -3.11 -9.79 1.04
CA VAL A 131 -2.35 -10.21 -0.14
C VAL A 131 -1.81 -8.97 -0.82
N PHE A 132 -0.50 -8.89 -1.03
CA PHE A 132 0.18 -7.71 -1.58
C PHE A 132 0.84 -8.08 -2.91
N TYR A 133 0.39 -7.44 -3.99
CA TYR A 133 1.01 -7.59 -5.30
C TYR A 133 2.36 -6.88 -5.36
N VAL A 134 3.44 -7.59 -5.72
CA VAL A 134 4.82 -7.08 -5.65
C VAL A 134 5.58 -7.12 -6.98
N LEU A 135 4.88 -6.99 -8.10
CA LEU A 135 5.38 -7.06 -9.49
C LEU A 135 5.82 -8.46 -9.94
N ASN A 136 6.03 -8.58 -11.25
CA ASN A 136 6.51 -9.79 -11.91
C ASN A 136 5.61 -11.01 -11.63
N SER A 137 4.30 -10.85 -11.76
CA SER A 137 3.29 -11.89 -11.50
C SER A 137 3.41 -12.53 -10.11
N ARG A 138 3.79 -11.77 -9.08
CA ARG A 138 3.97 -12.29 -7.72
C ARG A 138 3.18 -11.50 -6.70
N CYS A 139 2.67 -12.21 -5.71
CA CYS A 139 2.12 -11.60 -4.51
C CYS A 139 2.67 -12.25 -3.23
N ILE A 140 2.51 -11.55 -2.12
CA ILE A 140 2.83 -12.02 -0.78
C ILE A 140 1.50 -12.19 -0.04
N VAL A 141 1.29 -13.34 0.56
CA VAL A 141 0.09 -13.65 1.37
C VAL A 141 0.47 -13.63 2.84
N LEU A 142 -0.25 -12.84 3.64
CA LEU A 142 -0.07 -12.75 5.10
C LEU A 142 -1.37 -13.03 5.84
N GLU A 143 -1.28 -13.75 6.95
CA GLU A 143 -2.33 -13.74 7.97
C GLU A 143 -2.26 -12.45 8.78
N GLU A 144 -3.40 -11.94 9.26
CA GLU A 144 -3.45 -10.74 10.08
C GLU A 144 -2.91 -11.02 11.49
N SER A 145 -2.10 -10.09 12.02
CA SER A 145 -1.66 -10.14 13.40
C SER A 145 -2.77 -9.76 14.38
N ASN A 146 -2.69 -10.23 15.61
CA ASN A 146 -3.71 -9.99 16.64
C ASN A 146 -3.43 -8.71 17.44
N ILE A 147 -3.15 -7.59 16.74
CA ILE A 147 -3.01 -6.27 17.36
C ILE A 147 -3.92 -5.26 16.68
N SER A 148 -4.13 -4.10 17.31
CA SER A 148 -4.91 -3.02 16.71
C SER A 148 -4.03 -1.91 16.13
N MET A 149 -4.55 -1.17 15.15
CA MET A 149 -3.88 0.00 14.61
C MET A 149 -3.64 1.08 15.69
N HIS A 150 -4.57 1.27 16.62
CA HIS A 150 -4.38 2.16 17.77
C HIS A 150 -3.16 1.82 18.61
N LEU A 151 -2.80 0.55 18.68
CA LEU A 151 -1.59 0.14 19.38
C LEU A 151 -0.33 0.58 18.62
N VAL A 152 -0.33 0.44 17.30
CA VAL A 152 0.79 0.85 16.43
C VAL A 152 1.08 2.36 16.56
N THR A 153 0.05 3.20 16.69
CA THR A 153 0.24 4.66 16.83
C THR A 153 1.13 5.05 18.01
N LYS A 154 1.16 4.25 19.08
CA LYS A 154 1.98 4.50 20.27
C LYS A 154 3.49 4.34 20.01
N TYR A 155 3.84 3.62 18.94
CA TYR A 155 5.23 3.40 18.53
C TYR A 155 5.78 4.45 17.59
N ILE A 156 4.90 5.31 17.01
CA ILE A 156 5.29 6.34 16.04
C ILE A 156 5.66 7.63 16.77
N PRO A 157 6.96 7.97 16.90
CA PRO A 157 7.39 9.16 17.63
C PRO A 157 6.94 10.45 16.94
N PRO A 158 6.70 11.54 17.69
CA PRO A 158 6.28 12.84 17.12
C PRO A 158 7.19 13.34 16.00
N ASP A 159 8.51 13.22 16.16
CA ASP A 159 9.50 13.67 15.18
C ASP A 159 9.49 12.89 13.86
N LEU A 160 8.81 11.75 13.83
CA LEU A 160 8.67 10.88 12.67
C LEU A 160 7.25 10.88 12.09
N ARG A 161 6.40 11.82 12.50
CA ARG A 161 5.04 11.98 11.98
C ARG A 161 5.04 12.97 10.83
N SER A 162 4.83 12.45 9.62
CA SER A 162 4.56 13.28 8.44
C SER A 162 3.09 13.72 8.38
N TYR A 163 2.70 14.45 7.33
CA TYR A 163 1.28 14.76 7.09
C TYR A 163 0.42 13.51 6.91
N ARG A 164 1.02 12.39 6.40
CA ARG A 164 0.35 11.09 6.23
C ARG A 164 -0.02 10.47 7.56
N TYR A 165 0.71 10.75 8.64
CA TYR A 165 0.30 10.32 9.98
C TYR A 165 -1.11 10.81 10.34
N ASN A 166 -1.38 12.10 10.10
CA ASN A 166 -2.71 12.65 10.40
C ASN A 166 -3.81 12.03 9.52
N LEU A 167 -3.50 11.71 8.26
CA LEU A 167 -4.45 11.08 7.35
C LEU A 167 -4.78 9.65 7.79
N TYR A 168 -3.77 8.82 7.98
CA TYR A 168 -3.95 7.37 8.18
C TYR A 168 -4.18 6.99 9.65
N PHE A 169 -3.53 7.66 10.61
CA PHE A 169 -3.54 7.27 12.01
C PHE A 169 -4.38 8.18 12.92
N VAL A 170 -4.96 9.25 12.38
CA VAL A 170 -5.86 10.12 13.14
C VAL A 170 -7.25 10.13 12.51
N LYS A 171 -7.35 10.43 11.21
CA LYS A 171 -8.65 10.56 10.55
C LYS A 171 -9.28 9.23 10.19
N ASN A 172 -8.51 8.32 9.60
CA ASN A 172 -9.02 7.08 8.99
C ASN A 172 -8.76 5.83 9.83
N ILE A 173 -8.21 5.97 11.04
CA ILE A 173 -7.81 4.83 11.87
C ILE A 173 -8.96 3.87 12.20
N VAL A 174 -10.19 4.39 12.30
CA VAL A 174 -11.37 3.59 12.63
C VAL A 174 -11.71 2.56 11.55
N ASP A 175 -11.34 2.83 10.30
CA ASP A 175 -11.68 1.97 9.15
C ASP A 175 -10.80 0.71 9.09
N TRP A 176 -9.61 0.74 9.71
CA TRP A 176 -8.66 -0.38 9.71
C TRP A 176 -8.04 -0.72 11.05
N ASN A 177 -8.72 -0.32 12.14
CA ASN A 177 -8.19 -0.60 13.48
C ASN A 177 -7.97 -2.09 13.75
N ASP A 178 -8.78 -2.97 13.19
CA ASP A 178 -8.68 -4.43 13.30
C ASP A 178 -7.94 -5.09 12.11
N MET A 179 -7.35 -4.27 11.23
CA MET A 179 -6.57 -4.69 10.05
C MET A 179 -5.27 -3.89 9.93
N PRO A 180 -4.36 -3.95 10.92
CA PRO A 180 -3.15 -3.14 10.94
C PRO A 180 -2.19 -3.42 9.78
N SER A 181 -2.27 -4.58 9.14
CA SER A 181 -1.48 -4.86 7.93
C SER A 181 -1.90 -4.02 6.71
N TYR A 182 -2.98 -3.22 6.81
CA TYR A 182 -3.28 -2.19 5.84
C TYR A 182 -2.12 -1.17 5.66
N ILE A 183 -1.31 -0.96 6.70
CA ILE A 183 -0.04 -0.21 6.58
C ILE A 183 0.84 -0.79 5.46
N ILE A 184 0.89 -2.11 5.33
CA ILE A 184 1.70 -2.80 4.32
C ILE A 184 1.11 -2.61 2.93
N ASP A 185 -0.22 -2.59 2.78
CA ASP A 185 -0.90 -2.33 1.51
C ASP A 185 -0.58 -0.91 1.00
N GLU A 186 -0.78 0.10 1.83
CA GLU A 186 -0.42 1.48 1.50
C GLU A 186 1.07 1.60 1.17
N TRP A 187 1.93 1.02 2.01
CA TRP A 187 3.37 1.04 1.79
C TRP A 187 3.77 0.46 0.45
N ASN A 188 3.26 -0.74 0.13
CA ASN A 188 3.52 -1.41 -1.14
C ASN A 188 3.03 -0.56 -2.32
N SER A 189 1.84 0.02 -2.23
CA SER A 189 1.27 0.88 -3.27
C SER A 189 2.10 2.15 -3.48
N TYR A 190 2.62 2.77 -2.40
CA TYR A 190 3.58 3.88 -2.51
C TYR A 190 4.90 3.44 -3.15
N ILE A 191 5.43 2.26 -2.82
CA ILE A 191 6.65 1.74 -3.46
C ILE A 191 6.43 1.56 -4.96
N LEU A 192 5.32 0.94 -5.38
CA LEU A 192 5.01 0.70 -6.79
C LEU A 192 4.80 2.01 -7.56
N GLY A 193 4.02 2.93 -7.02
CA GLY A 193 3.83 4.26 -7.60
C GLY A 193 5.13 5.05 -7.71
N SER A 194 5.99 4.97 -6.68
CA SER A 194 7.31 5.62 -6.69
C SER A 194 8.25 5.02 -7.73
N LYS A 195 8.26 3.69 -7.88
CA LYS A 195 9.03 3.00 -8.93
C LYS A 195 8.60 3.44 -10.31
N SER A 196 7.29 3.52 -10.56
CA SER A 196 6.75 4.04 -11.82
C SER A 196 7.22 5.48 -12.07
N ALA A 197 7.17 6.36 -11.07
CA ALA A 197 7.63 7.74 -11.22
C ALA A 197 9.12 7.84 -11.55
N VAL A 198 9.96 7.05 -10.88
CA VAL A 198 11.42 7.01 -11.15
C VAL A 198 11.69 6.51 -12.57
N GLU A 199 10.96 5.49 -13.02
CA GLU A 199 11.07 4.95 -14.38
C GLU A 199 10.60 5.95 -15.43
N ASP A 200 9.45 6.59 -15.22
CA ASP A 200 8.90 7.63 -16.10
C ASP A 200 9.82 8.84 -16.21
N TYR A 201 10.49 9.25 -15.12
CA TYR A 201 11.51 10.30 -15.18
C TYR A 201 12.70 9.88 -16.04
N LYS A 202 13.23 8.66 -15.84
CA LYS A 202 14.35 8.13 -16.64
C LYS A 202 14.01 8.03 -18.13
N ASN A 203 12.74 7.78 -18.45
CA ASN A 203 12.23 7.67 -19.81
C ASN A 203 11.78 9.03 -20.42
N GLY A 204 11.93 10.14 -19.67
CA GLY A 204 11.55 11.49 -20.13
C GLY A 204 10.03 11.74 -20.18
N ILE A 205 9.23 10.84 -19.57
CA ILE A 205 7.76 10.97 -19.49
C ILE A 205 7.35 11.94 -18.39
N LEU A 206 8.06 11.91 -17.24
CA LEU A 206 7.81 12.76 -16.08
C LEU A 206 8.95 13.75 -15.89
N ASN A 207 8.66 15.05 -16.07
CA ASN A 207 9.67 16.11 -15.97
C ASN A 207 9.32 17.21 -14.95
N GLU A 208 8.14 17.15 -14.35
CA GLU A 208 7.67 18.15 -13.39
C GLU A 208 8.13 17.85 -11.95
N LYS A 209 8.01 18.88 -11.10
CA LYS A 209 8.29 18.74 -9.67
C LYS A 209 7.11 18.08 -8.95
N VAL A 210 7.35 16.89 -8.40
CA VAL A 210 6.31 16.10 -7.71
C VAL A 210 6.85 15.44 -6.43
N ASP A 211 5.97 15.19 -5.47
CA ASP A 211 6.26 14.32 -4.33
C ASP A 211 6.11 12.85 -4.78
N ALA A 212 7.19 12.30 -5.33
CA ALA A 212 7.15 10.97 -5.92
C ALA A 212 7.56 9.85 -4.96
N VAL A 213 8.43 10.10 -3.98
CA VAL A 213 9.08 9.04 -3.20
C VAL A 213 8.97 9.18 -1.68
N SER A 214 8.34 10.26 -1.17
CA SER A 214 8.21 10.46 0.29
C SER A 214 7.40 9.35 0.96
N GLY A 215 6.40 8.80 0.29
CA GLY A 215 5.61 7.68 0.80
C GLY A 215 6.43 6.43 1.10
N CYS A 216 7.50 6.17 0.32
CA CYS A 216 8.43 5.07 0.63
C CYS A 216 9.05 5.22 2.02
N LEU A 217 9.50 6.42 2.39
CA LEU A 217 10.10 6.69 3.70
C LEU A 217 9.05 6.70 4.81
N ASP A 218 7.94 7.42 4.61
CA ASP A 218 6.87 7.57 5.60
C ASP A 218 6.34 6.20 6.04
N PHE A 219 5.95 5.38 5.08
CA PHE A 219 5.38 4.07 5.37
C PHE A 219 6.42 3.03 5.79
N SER A 220 7.70 3.19 5.43
CA SER A 220 8.77 2.37 6.03
C SER A 220 8.84 2.59 7.53
N ILE A 221 8.78 3.85 7.99
CA ILE A 221 8.77 4.17 9.43
C ILE A 221 7.54 3.55 10.10
N TYR A 222 6.36 3.68 9.50
CA TYR A 222 5.13 3.14 10.07
C TYR A 222 5.11 1.61 10.10
N ALA A 223 5.63 0.96 9.05
CA ALA A 223 5.76 -0.50 9.01
C ALA A 223 6.78 -1.04 10.03
N ILE A 224 7.87 -0.32 10.28
CA ILE A 224 8.81 -0.65 11.36
C ILE A 224 8.11 -0.54 12.73
N CYS A 225 7.35 0.53 12.96
CA CYS A 225 6.58 0.70 14.20
C CYS A 225 5.52 -0.40 14.36
N PHE A 226 4.88 -0.82 13.26
CA PHE A 226 3.98 -1.97 13.25
C PHE A 226 4.72 -3.26 13.63
N ALA A 227 5.89 -3.53 13.03
CA ALA A 227 6.70 -4.69 13.36
C ALA A 227 7.16 -4.70 14.84
N MET A 228 7.51 -3.53 15.41
CA MET A 228 7.83 -3.37 16.82
C MET A 228 6.63 -3.73 17.70
N ALA A 229 5.45 -3.22 17.37
CA ALA A 229 4.21 -3.50 18.09
C ALA A 229 3.84 -5.00 18.03
N VAL A 230 4.00 -5.63 16.87
CA VAL A 230 3.79 -7.09 16.71
C VAL A 230 4.79 -7.87 17.57
N LYS A 231 6.10 -7.53 17.52
CA LYS A 231 7.11 -8.22 18.33
C LYS A 231 6.81 -8.16 19.83
N GLU A 232 6.26 -7.04 20.31
CA GLU A 232 5.99 -6.82 21.74
C GLU A 232 4.66 -7.42 22.20
N HIS A 233 3.59 -7.30 21.37
CA HIS A 233 2.21 -7.61 21.79
C HIS A 233 1.62 -8.85 21.14
N ASP A 234 2.23 -9.37 20.06
CA ASP A 234 1.88 -10.64 19.42
C ASP A 234 3.16 -11.45 19.16
N ASN A 235 3.92 -11.71 20.24
CA ASN A 235 5.24 -12.33 20.17
C ASN A 235 5.20 -13.75 19.61
N GLU A 236 4.09 -14.47 19.77
CA GLU A 236 3.92 -15.79 19.17
C GLU A 236 3.87 -15.67 17.65
N TYR A 237 3.02 -14.80 17.10
CA TYR A 237 2.96 -14.53 15.67
C TYR A 237 4.34 -14.10 15.13
N TRP A 238 5.04 -13.19 15.84
CA TRP A 238 6.39 -12.76 15.47
C TRP A 238 7.39 -13.91 15.34
N LYS A 239 7.35 -14.87 16.27
CA LYS A 239 8.28 -16.01 16.32
C LYS A 239 7.90 -17.14 15.38
N THR A 240 6.61 -17.44 15.26
CA THR A 240 6.13 -18.63 14.54
C THR A 240 5.74 -18.35 13.10
N TYR A 241 5.59 -17.08 12.70
CA TYR A 241 5.19 -16.67 11.37
C TYR A 241 6.26 -15.83 10.64
N PRO A 242 7.39 -16.44 10.22
CA PRO A 242 8.53 -15.74 9.63
C PRO A 242 8.17 -14.99 8.34
N GLN A 243 7.09 -15.38 7.65
CA GLN A 243 6.58 -14.71 6.47
C GLN A 243 6.35 -13.21 6.71
N PHE A 244 5.81 -12.82 7.87
CA PHE A 244 5.59 -11.41 8.24
C PHE A 244 6.91 -10.64 8.30
N LYS A 245 7.89 -11.12 9.08
CA LYS A 245 9.20 -10.47 9.21
C LYS A 245 9.92 -10.36 7.88
N ASN A 246 9.89 -11.43 7.08
CA ASN A 246 10.50 -11.46 5.76
C ASN A 246 9.81 -10.51 4.77
N THR A 247 8.49 -10.32 4.88
CA THR A 247 7.76 -9.33 4.09
C THR A 247 8.21 -7.91 4.44
N ILE A 248 8.29 -7.58 5.74
CA ILE A 248 8.77 -6.26 6.18
C ILE A 248 10.19 -6.03 5.64
N LYS A 249 11.10 -7.01 5.79
CA LYS A 249 12.47 -6.89 5.29
C LYS A 249 12.54 -6.68 3.77
N PHE A 250 11.76 -7.44 3.01
CA PHE A 250 11.69 -7.31 1.55
C PHE A 250 11.23 -5.90 1.14
N LEU A 251 10.14 -5.43 1.72
CA LEU A 251 9.60 -4.11 1.39
C LEU A 251 10.50 -2.97 1.87
N LEU A 252 11.23 -3.13 2.99
CA LEU A 252 12.25 -2.16 3.42
C LEU A 252 13.36 -2.01 2.38
N ILE A 253 13.87 -3.12 1.84
CA ILE A 253 14.91 -3.12 0.79
C ILE A 253 14.38 -2.42 -0.47
N GLU A 254 13.16 -2.75 -0.91
CA GLU A 254 12.55 -2.16 -2.08
C GLU A 254 12.27 -0.66 -1.90
N ALA A 255 11.78 -0.27 -0.72
CA ALA A 255 11.51 1.13 -0.38
C ALA A 255 12.80 1.95 -0.29
N GLU A 256 13.83 1.45 0.41
CA GLU A 256 15.13 2.13 0.53
C GLU A 256 15.76 2.38 -0.85
N LYS A 257 15.77 1.33 -1.71
CA LYS A 257 16.28 1.44 -3.06
C LYS A 257 15.52 2.49 -3.87
N THR A 258 14.19 2.42 -3.87
CA THR A 258 13.33 3.33 -4.62
C THR A 258 13.44 4.77 -4.11
N PHE A 259 13.45 4.95 -2.79
CA PHE A 259 13.69 6.24 -2.15
C PHE A 259 15.05 6.81 -2.52
N GLY A 260 16.12 6.02 -2.41
CA GLY A 260 17.49 6.43 -2.72
C GLY A 260 17.67 6.80 -4.20
N GLU A 261 17.01 6.10 -5.13
CA GLU A 261 17.00 6.47 -6.55
C GLU A 261 16.24 7.78 -6.78
N GLY A 262 15.07 7.94 -6.16
CA GLY A 262 14.27 9.16 -6.28
C GLY A 262 14.94 10.39 -5.69
N MET A 263 15.69 10.25 -4.58
CA MET A 263 16.42 11.36 -3.96
C MET A 263 17.58 11.88 -4.81
N LYS A 264 18.00 11.16 -5.84
CA LYS A 264 18.97 11.67 -6.85
C LYS A 264 18.30 12.58 -7.89
N ILE A 265 16.98 12.56 -7.97
CA ILE A 265 16.18 13.36 -8.90
C ILE A 265 15.76 14.64 -8.17
N GLU A 266 16.26 15.79 -8.61
CA GLU A 266 15.99 17.09 -7.97
C GLU A 266 14.48 17.39 -7.90
N ASN A 267 13.74 17.05 -8.96
CA ASN A 267 12.29 17.26 -9.06
C ASN A 267 11.47 16.47 -8.04
N PHE A 268 12.05 15.43 -7.41
CA PHE A 268 11.37 14.61 -6.40
C PHE A 268 11.72 14.98 -4.96
N ARG A 269 12.69 15.87 -4.78
CA ARG A 269 13.16 16.26 -3.45
C ARG A 269 12.28 17.34 -2.82
N ASN A 270 12.05 17.21 -1.52
CA ASN A 270 11.42 18.26 -0.71
C ASN A 270 11.99 18.28 0.72
N SER A 271 11.94 19.45 1.36
CA SER A 271 12.53 19.68 2.67
C SER A 271 11.91 18.86 3.80
N SER A 272 10.62 18.55 3.70
CA SER A 272 9.91 17.74 4.72
C SER A 272 10.42 16.31 4.73
N GLN A 273 10.62 15.73 3.56
CA GLN A 273 11.17 14.40 3.34
C GLN A 273 12.63 14.31 3.82
N GLU A 274 13.46 15.32 3.49
CA GLU A 274 14.85 15.41 3.95
C GLU A 274 14.92 15.51 5.47
N LYS A 275 14.05 16.34 6.08
CA LYS A 275 13.93 16.46 7.54
C LYS A 275 13.53 15.13 8.18
N LEU A 276 12.51 14.45 7.64
CA LEU A 276 12.05 13.17 8.17
C LEU A 276 13.15 12.11 8.12
N HIS A 277 13.88 12.01 7.00
CA HIS A 277 15.00 11.09 6.86
C HIS A 277 16.15 11.41 7.85
N LYS A 278 16.47 12.70 8.02
CA LYS A 278 17.43 13.14 9.03
C LYS A 278 16.97 12.75 10.44
N ASN A 279 15.70 12.96 10.77
CA ASN A 279 15.16 12.61 12.08
C ASN A 279 15.23 11.09 12.33
N LEU A 280 14.89 10.26 11.34
CA LEU A 280 15.05 8.82 11.47
C LEU A 280 16.48 8.42 11.81
N LYS A 281 17.47 9.05 11.18
CA LYS A 281 18.90 8.76 11.38
C LYS A 281 19.47 9.28 12.72
N SER A 282 18.98 10.42 13.21
CA SER A 282 19.68 11.13 14.28
C SER A 282 18.83 11.62 15.45
N SER A 283 17.49 11.70 15.33
CA SER A 283 16.64 12.17 16.44
C SER A 283 16.73 11.23 17.65
N PRO A 284 16.76 11.77 18.88
CA PRO A 284 16.63 10.98 20.10
C PRO A 284 15.35 10.13 20.13
N ASP A 285 14.24 10.65 19.61
CA ASP A 285 12.94 10.00 19.57
C ASP A 285 12.95 8.75 18.69
N ALA A 286 13.78 8.72 17.64
CA ALA A 286 13.95 7.58 16.75
C ALA A 286 14.91 6.50 17.30
N LYS A 287 15.48 6.67 18.51
CA LYS A 287 16.50 5.74 19.05
C LYS A 287 16.02 4.29 19.10
N LYS A 288 14.77 4.05 19.55
CA LYS A 288 14.20 2.70 19.62
C LYS A 288 14.02 2.09 18.24
N ILE A 289 13.58 2.88 17.27
CA ILE A 289 13.39 2.43 15.87
C ILE A 289 14.73 2.05 15.25
N ARG A 290 15.79 2.87 15.45
CA ARG A 290 17.13 2.53 14.96
C ARG A 290 17.69 1.26 15.61
N ALA A 291 17.49 1.07 16.93
CA ALA A 291 17.90 -0.14 17.61
C ALA A 291 17.20 -1.38 17.05
N PHE A 292 15.89 -1.28 16.78
CA PHE A 292 15.09 -2.34 16.19
C PHE A 292 15.53 -2.66 14.75
N LEU A 293 15.78 -1.63 13.93
CA LEU A 293 16.33 -1.81 12.58
C LEU A 293 17.67 -2.52 12.58
N LYS A 294 18.55 -2.18 13.51
CA LYS A 294 19.85 -2.83 13.68
C LYS A 294 19.70 -4.30 14.08
N GLU A 295 18.79 -4.58 15.01
CA GLU A 295 18.60 -5.93 15.54
C GLU A 295 17.94 -6.87 14.53
N GLU A 296 16.93 -6.37 13.77
CA GLU A 296 16.01 -7.20 12.99
C GLU A 296 16.15 -7.07 11.46
N PHE A 297 16.70 -5.93 10.98
CA PHE A 297 16.65 -5.56 9.56
C PHE A 297 17.95 -4.96 9.00
N ASP A 298 19.11 -5.32 9.53
CA ASP A 298 20.43 -4.99 8.99
C ASP A 298 20.65 -3.47 8.74
N ASN A 299 20.12 -2.59 9.61
CA ASN A 299 20.22 -1.12 9.49
C ASN A 299 19.66 -0.50 8.19
N ILE A 300 18.74 -1.16 7.49
CA ILE A 300 18.11 -0.60 6.29
C ILE A 300 17.56 0.81 6.60
N PHE A 301 17.74 1.78 5.72
CA PHE A 301 17.46 3.22 5.87
C PHE A 301 18.39 4.00 6.84
N ILE A 302 19.30 3.36 7.53
CA ILE A 302 20.19 4.04 8.47
C ILE A 302 21.60 4.21 7.88
N ASP A 303 22.14 3.18 7.25
CA ASP A 303 23.55 3.14 6.80
C ASP A 303 23.81 3.82 5.45
N LYS A 304 22.76 4.27 4.73
CA LYS A 304 22.90 4.92 3.41
C LYS A 304 22.48 6.37 3.38
#